data_97c34485b9c3bfd84241eb796d76f4c8
#
_entry.id   97c34485b9c3bfd84241eb796d76f4c8
#
_cell.length_a   1.000
_cell.length_b   1.000
_cell.length_c   1.000
_cell.angle_alpha   90.00
_cell.angle_beta   90.00
_cell.angle_gamma   90.00
#
_symmetry.space_group_name_H-M   'P 1'
#
loop_
_entity.id
_entity.type
_entity.pdbx_description
1 polymer ?
#
loop_
_entity_poly.entity_id
_entity_poly.type
_entity_poly.pdbx_seq_one_letter_code
_entity_poly.pdbx_strand_id
1 'polypeptide(L)'
;MLELIIVSTLNGVLFGMLLFLLASGLTLIFSMMGVLNFAHASFYMLGAFFGYQISQWTGFWPALVIAPILVGGVGALVERYGLRNVHRHGHVPELLFTFGLAYVVEEVVQMIWGKLPVNFAVPRALDFSAFTIFSTNYPAYKMFMLAVAILIFGVLLAVLTRTRVGLIIQAALTHPDMVAALGHNVPRVFMLVFGVGTALAAIAGVIAGPALVTQANMAGLLGPILFVVVVVGGLGSLAGAFVASLLIGLVQTFAVAINASLADLFRPLGISFGPGGFMGDIWNVSVAQIAPILPYVLLVLILIFRPTGLLGTRDT
;
A
#
# COMPACT_ATOMS: atom_id res chain seq x y z
N MET A 1 -4.58 -29.46 -4.39
CA MET A 1 -3.47 -28.96 -3.55
C MET A 1 -2.46 -28.12 -4.34
N LEU A 2 -1.79 -28.66 -5.37
CA LEU A 2 -0.79 -27.93 -6.14
C LEU A 2 -1.36 -26.67 -6.80
N GLU A 3 -2.56 -26.75 -7.41
CA GLU A 3 -3.28 -25.62 -7.99
C GLU A 3 -3.52 -24.51 -6.97
N LEU A 4 -4.05 -24.85 -5.78
CA LEU A 4 -4.27 -23.90 -4.70
C LEU A 4 -2.98 -23.20 -4.30
N ILE A 5 -1.87 -23.92 -4.14
CA ILE A 5 -0.57 -23.36 -3.78
C ILE A 5 -0.10 -22.37 -4.85
N ILE A 6 -0.14 -22.76 -6.14
CA ILE A 6 0.33 -21.91 -7.24
C ILE A 6 -0.53 -20.65 -7.35
N VAL A 7 -1.87 -20.79 -7.38
CA VAL A 7 -2.79 -19.65 -7.51
C VAL A 7 -2.70 -18.72 -6.31
N SER A 8 -2.62 -19.26 -5.09
CA SER A 8 -2.46 -18.45 -3.87
C SER A 8 -1.12 -17.75 -3.82
N THR A 9 -0.04 -18.39 -4.28
CA THR A 9 1.27 -17.74 -4.38
C THR A 9 1.24 -16.57 -5.36
N LEU A 10 0.68 -16.77 -6.58
CA LEU A 10 0.56 -15.70 -7.58
C LEU A 10 -0.29 -14.54 -7.07
N ASN A 11 -1.45 -14.82 -6.48
CA ASN A 11 -2.30 -13.79 -5.90
C ASN A 11 -1.64 -13.09 -4.70
N GLY A 12 -0.91 -13.84 -3.86
CA GLY A 12 -0.18 -13.31 -2.70
C GLY A 12 0.97 -12.40 -3.11
N VAL A 13 1.73 -12.78 -4.13
CA VAL A 13 2.78 -11.93 -4.72
C VAL A 13 2.17 -10.69 -5.34
N LEU A 14 1.07 -10.82 -6.11
CA LEU A 14 0.36 -9.69 -6.69
C LEU A 14 -0.10 -8.70 -5.62
N PHE A 15 -0.79 -9.19 -4.59
CA PHE A 15 -1.29 -8.36 -3.50
C PHE A 15 -0.14 -7.72 -2.72
N GLY A 16 0.92 -8.48 -2.43
CA GLY A 16 2.14 -7.97 -1.79
C GLY A 16 2.82 -6.88 -2.61
N MET A 17 2.90 -7.04 -3.94
CA MET A 17 3.48 -6.01 -4.82
C MET A 17 2.62 -4.73 -4.89
N LEU A 18 1.29 -4.85 -4.84
CA LEU A 18 0.39 -3.69 -4.72
C LEU A 18 0.57 -2.97 -3.38
N LEU A 19 0.63 -3.73 -2.29
CA LEU A 19 0.92 -3.17 -0.96
C LEU A 19 2.30 -2.49 -0.95
N PHE A 20 3.31 -3.09 -1.58
CA PHE A 20 4.63 -2.48 -1.70
C PHE A 20 4.60 -1.18 -2.48
N LEU A 21 3.90 -1.14 -3.62
CA LEU A 21 3.80 0.06 -4.43
C LEU A 21 3.20 1.23 -3.62
N LEU A 22 2.16 0.93 -2.85
CA LEU A 22 1.54 1.89 -1.94
C LEU A 22 2.48 2.25 -0.76
N ALA A 23 3.11 1.26 -0.13
CA ALA A 23 4.01 1.45 1.01
C ALA A 23 5.31 2.16 0.62
N SER A 24 5.80 1.99 -0.61
CA SER A 24 7.03 2.62 -1.07
C SER A 24 6.95 4.13 -1.04
N GLY A 25 5.81 4.70 -1.45
CA GLY A 25 5.55 6.14 -1.36
C GLY A 25 5.53 6.64 0.08
N LEU A 26 4.86 5.93 0.98
CA LEU A 26 4.82 6.28 2.41
C LEU A 26 6.21 6.15 3.04
N THR A 27 6.96 5.10 2.72
CA THR A 27 8.32 4.90 3.22
C THR A 27 9.26 6.02 2.79
N LEU A 28 9.17 6.48 1.53
CA LEU A 28 9.94 7.61 1.05
C LEU A 28 9.60 8.90 1.80
N ILE A 29 8.31 9.19 1.99
CA ILE A 29 7.84 10.36 2.72
C ILE A 29 8.33 10.29 4.18
N PHE A 30 8.14 9.14 4.84
CA PHE A 30 8.57 8.94 6.22
C PHE A 30 10.08 9.11 6.38
N SER A 31 10.89 8.55 5.48
CA SER A 31 12.34 8.70 5.51
C SER A 31 12.78 10.16 5.50
N MET A 32 12.03 11.04 4.82
CA MET A 32 12.39 12.47 4.71
C MET A 32 11.87 13.33 5.85
N MET A 33 10.67 13.05 6.33
CA MET A 33 9.98 13.93 7.28
C MET A 33 9.96 13.38 8.70
N GLY A 34 10.28 12.09 8.88
CA GLY A 34 10.20 11.40 10.17
C GLY A 34 8.77 11.23 10.69
N VAL A 35 7.75 11.49 9.86
CA VAL A 35 6.34 11.49 10.24
C VAL A 35 5.53 10.55 9.37
N LEU A 36 4.66 9.78 10.02
CA LEU A 36 3.70 8.92 9.35
C LEU A 36 2.56 9.76 8.78
N ASN A 37 2.40 9.72 7.47
CA ASN A 37 1.32 10.41 6.77
C ASN A 37 0.04 9.56 6.76
N PHE A 38 -0.92 9.86 7.64
CA PHE A 38 -2.20 9.14 7.69
C PHE A 38 -3.07 9.34 6.45
N ALA A 39 -2.90 10.46 5.73
CA ALA A 39 -3.60 10.68 4.47
C ALA A 39 -3.04 9.90 3.28
N HIS A 40 -1.96 9.09 3.47
CA HIS A 40 -1.31 8.45 2.33
C HIS A 40 -2.25 7.50 1.57
N ALA A 41 -3.06 6.72 2.28
CA ALA A 41 -4.06 5.85 1.66
C ALA A 41 -5.17 6.63 0.93
N SER A 42 -5.43 7.89 1.33
CA SER A 42 -6.39 8.74 0.61
C SER A 42 -5.88 9.16 -0.76
N PHE A 43 -4.56 9.29 -0.97
CA PHE A 43 -3.99 9.51 -2.31
C PHE A 43 -4.10 8.28 -3.21
N TYR A 44 -4.04 7.07 -2.66
CA TYR A 44 -4.38 5.85 -3.38
C TYR A 44 -5.85 5.87 -3.83
N MET A 45 -6.79 6.22 -2.94
CA MET A 45 -8.19 6.38 -3.26
C MET A 45 -8.41 7.44 -4.34
N LEU A 46 -7.79 8.63 -4.21
CA LEU A 46 -7.85 9.68 -5.24
C LEU A 46 -7.32 9.17 -6.59
N GLY A 47 -6.25 8.37 -6.59
CA GLY A 47 -5.73 7.73 -7.79
C GLY A 47 -6.77 6.84 -8.47
N ALA A 48 -7.49 6.00 -7.72
CA ALA A 48 -8.54 5.14 -8.24
C ALA A 48 -9.71 5.95 -8.81
N PHE A 49 -10.19 6.99 -8.10
CA PHE A 49 -11.31 7.81 -8.56
C PHE A 49 -10.94 8.73 -9.75
N PHE A 50 -9.76 9.35 -9.75
CA PHE A 50 -9.29 10.11 -10.90
C PHE A 50 -9.03 9.18 -12.08
N GLY A 51 -8.45 8.00 -11.85
CA GLY A 51 -8.29 6.96 -12.87
C GLY A 51 -9.62 6.55 -13.48
N TYR A 52 -10.63 6.28 -12.65
CA TYR A 52 -11.99 6.03 -13.09
C TYR A 52 -12.54 7.19 -13.95
N GLN A 53 -12.53 8.41 -13.43
CA GLN A 53 -13.12 9.57 -14.09
C GLN A 53 -12.45 9.87 -15.44
N ILE A 54 -11.12 9.86 -15.48
CA ILE A 54 -10.36 10.13 -16.71
C ILE A 54 -10.57 9.00 -17.71
N SER A 55 -10.66 7.75 -17.24
CA SER A 55 -10.88 6.61 -18.13
C SER A 55 -12.23 6.65 -18.86
N GLN A 56 -13.26 7.29 -18.30
CA GLN A 56 -14.54 7.49 -18.94
C GLN A 56 -14.41 8.43 -20.15
N TRP A 57 -13.44 9.35 -20.15
CA TRP A 57 -13.27 10.34 -21.21
C TRP A 57 -12.23 9.94 -22.27
N THR A 58 -11.10 9.39 -21.81
CA THR A 58 -9.92 9.16 -22.65
C THR A 58 -9.49 7.71 -22.74
N GLY A 59 -10.15 6.83 -21.96
CA GLY A 59 -9.76 5.43 -21.84
C GLY A 59 -8.73 5.19 -20.73
N PHE A 60 -8.47 3.92 -20.45
CA PHE A 60 -7.64 3.47 -19.34
C PHE A 60 -6.16 3.91 -19.45
N TRP A 61 -5.57 3.82 -20.66
CA TRP A 61 -4.13 4.06 -20.83
C TRP A 61 -3.70 5.51 -20.54
N PRO A 62 -4.40 6.55 -21.03
CA PRO A 62 -4.13 7.92 -20.60
C PRO A 62 -4.40 8.13 -19.11
N ALA A 63 -5.45 7.52 -18.55
CA ALA A 63 -5.77 7.62 -17.14
C ALA A 63 -4.64 7.10 -16.24
N LEU A 64 -3.97 6.01 -16.65
CA LEU A 64 -2.83 5.42 -15.94
C LEU A 64 -1.65 6.41 -15.77
N VAL A 65 -1.53 7.39 -16.63
CA VAL A 65 -0.46 8.40 -16.59
C VAL A 65 -0.96 9.72 -15.98
N ILE A 66 -2.13 10.19 -16.40
CA ILE A 66 -2.64 11.51 -16.02
C ILE A 66 -3.06 11.53 -14.55
N ALA A 67 -3.77 10.50 -14.06
CA ALA A 67 -4.25 10.48 -12.69
C ALA A 67 -3.11 10.53 -11.64
N PRO A 68 -2.01 9.75 -11.76
CA PRO A 68 -0.88 9.87 -10.84
C PRO A 68 -0.19 11.24 -10.88
N ILE A 69 -0.09 11.86 -12.05
CA ILE A 69 0.49 13.22 -12.17
C ILE A 69 -0.37 14.24 -11.43
N LEU A 70 -1.69 14.18 -11.59
CA LEU A 70 -2.61 15.07 -10.90
C LEU A 70 -2.56 14.86 -9.38
N VAL A 71 -2.60 13.60 -8.92
CA VAL A 71 -2.53 13.29 -7.48
C VAL A 71 -1.17 13.66 -6.91
N GLY A 72 -0.08 13.42 -7.64
CA GLY A 72 1.26 13.87 -7.25
C GLY A 72 1.35 15.39 -7.12
N GLY A 73 0.70 16.13 -8.04
CA GLY A 73 0.57 17.57 -7.97
C GLY A 73 -0.21 18.02 -6.72
N VAL A 74 -1.34 17.37 -6.43
CA VAL A 74 -2.11 17.62 -5.18
C VAL A 74 -1.24 17.33 -3.96
N GLY A 75 -0.51 16.22 -3.93
CA GLY A 75 0.41 15.90 -2.85
C GLY A 75 1.49 16.98 -2.66
N ALA A 76 2.12 17.42 -3.74
CA ALA A 76 3.13 18.49 -3.69
C ALA A 76 2.55 19.81 -3.14
N LEU A 77 1.30 20.14 -3.48
CA LEU A 77 0.60 21.32 -2.93
C LEU A 77 0.29 21.14 -1.44
N VAL A 78 -0.15 19.95 -1.03
CA VAL A 78 -0.41 19.60 0.39
C VAL A 78 0.87 19.74 1.20
N GLU A 79 2.01 19.27 0.70
CA GLU A 79 3.30 19.45 1.39
C GLU A 79 3.63 20.93 1.50
N ARG A 80 3.60 21.66 0.38
CA ARG A 80 4.06 23.04 0.31
C ARG A 80 3.26 23.99 1.19
N TYR A 81 1.94 23.90 1.16
CA TYR A 81 1.03 24.87 1.81
C TYR A 81 0.48 24.38 3.16
N GLY A 82 0.41 23.07 3.37
CA GLY A 82 -0.10 22.46 4.59
C GLY A 82 1.02 21.95 5.49
N LEU A 83 1.59 20.81 5.10
CA LEU A 83 2.47 20.03 5.96
C LEU A 83 3.74 20.78 6.37
N ARG A 84 4.37 21.51 5.45
CA ARG A 84 5.56 22.35 5.71
C ARG A 84 5.33 23.38 6.81
N ASN A 85 4.14 23.98 6.84
CA ASN A 85 3.80 24.98 7.86
C ASN A 85 3.55 24.32 9.23
N VAL A 86 2.97 23.13 9.23
CA VAL A 86 2.66 22.37 10.45
C VAL A 86 3.91 21.72 11.03
N HIS A 87 4.84 21.29 10.18
CA HIS A 87 6.12 20.66 10.57
C HIS A 87 6.91 21.47 11.60
N ARG A 88 6.85 22.79 11.53
CA ARG A 88 7.54 23.70 12.47
C ARG A 88 7.02 23.59 13.91
N HIS A 89 5.84 23.00 14.11
CA HIS A 89 5.18 22.89 15.41
C HIS A 89 5.34 21.49 16.04
N GLY A 90 6.12 20.61 15.38
CA GLY A 90 6.43 19.26 15.85
C GLY A 90 5.56 18.14 15.26
N HIS A 91 5.84 16.91 15.67
CA HIS A 91 5.27 15.71 15.04
C HIS A 91 3.77 15.51 15.33
N VAL A 92 3.27 15.89 16.53
CA VAL A 92 1.86 15.71 16.88
C VAL A 92 0.92 16.53 15.98
N PRO A 93 1.17 17.86 15.74
CA PRO A 93 0.40 18.63 14.78
C PRO A 93 0.40 18.04 13.37
N GLU A 94 1.53 17.48 12.91
CA GLU A 94 1.61 16.82 11.59
C GLU A 94 0.71 15.60 11.48
N LEU A 95 0.72 14.73 12.52
CA LEU A 95 -0.15 13.56 12.57
C LEU A 95 -1.62 13.98 12.54
N LEU A 96 -2.01 14.99 13.33
CA LEU A 96 -3.37 15.50 13.37
C LEU A 96 -3.79 16.13 12.03
N PHE A 97 -2.88 16.89 11.40
CA PHE A 97 -3.13 17.47 10.07
C PHE A 97 -3.38 16.39 9.03
N THR A 98 -2.51 15.37 8.93
CA THR A 98 -2.66 14.30 7.94
C THR A 98 -3.88 13.43 8.22
N PHE A 99 -4.23 13.21 9.49
CA PHE A 99 -5.45 12.53 9.90
C PHE A 99 -6.70 13.32 9.47
N GLY A 100 -6.76 14.61 9.77
CA GLY A 100 -7.85 15.48 9.31
C GLY A 100 -7.95 15.55 7.80
N LEU A 101 -6.80 15.64 7.10
CA LEU A 101 -6.74 15.63 5.65
C LEU A 101 -7.33 14.32 5.06
N ALA A 102 -7.08 13.18 5.69
CA ALA A 102 -7.64 11.90 5.24
C ALA A 102 -9.17 11.94 5.20
N TYR A 103 -9.82 12.46 6.25
CA TYR A 103 -11.26 12.62 6.31
C TYR A 103 -11.79 13.65 5.30
N VAL A 104 -11.11 14.78 5.17
CA VAL A 104 -11.51 15.81 4.18
C VAL A 104 -11.49 15.23 2.78
N VAL A 105 -10.44 14.48 2.41
CA VAL A 105 -10.34 13.85 1.09
C VAL A 105 -11.45 12.81 0.90
N GLU A 106 -11.74 12.00 1.92
CA GLU A 106 -12.82 11.00 1.85
C GLU A 106 -14.17 11.66 1.63
N GLU A 107 -14.50 12.71 2.39
CA GLU A 107 -15.76 13.43 2.24
C GLU A 107 -15.86 14.14 0.88
N VAL A 108 -14.77 14.74 0.38
CA VAL A 108 -14.75 15.35 -0.96
C VAL A 108 -15.01 14.29 -2.03
N VAL A 109 -14.41 13.12 -1.92
CA VAL A 109 -14.66 12.01 -2.86
C VAL A 109 -16.11 11.56 -2.80
N GLN A 110 -16.70 11.43 -1.60
CA GLN A 110 -18.12 11.09 -1.44
C GLN A 110 -19.06 12.15 -2.01
N MET A 111 -18.72 13.44 -1.89
CA MET A 111 -19.49 14.54 -2.46
C MET A 111 -19.49 14.53 -3.99
N ILE A 112 -18.37 14.18 -4.62
CA ILE A 112 -18.21 14.20 -6.08
C ILE A 112 -18.77 12.93 -6.75
N TRP A 113 -18.42 11.74 -6.22
CA TRP A 113 -18.74 10.44 -6.84
C TRP A 113 -19.81 9.65 -6.09
N GLY A 114 -20.21 10.11 -4.90
CA GLY A 114 -21.18 9.43 -4.05
C GLY A 114 -20.54 8.37 -3.14
N LYS A 115 -21.41 7.71 -2.35
CA LYS A 115 -20.99 6.68 -1.36
C LYS A 115 -20.96 5.27 -1.93
N LEU A 116 -21.64 5.06 -3.07
CA LEU A 116 -21.70 3.74 -3.70
C LEU A 116 -20.43 3.45 -4.49
N PRO A 117 -20.04 2.17 -4.61
CA PRO A 117 -18.93 1.79 -5.45
C PRO A 117 -19.12 2.22 -6.89
N VAL A 118 -18.06 2.73 -7.53
CA VAL A 118 -18.05 3.06 -8.95
C VAL A 118 -17.57 1.85 -9.77
N ASN A 119 -18.16 1.67 -10.95
CA ASN A 119 -17.78 0.59 -11.86
C ASN A 119 -16.56 0.99 -12.70
N PHE A 120 -15.38 0.80 -12.15
CA PHE A 120 -14.13 0.98 -12.87
C PHE A 120 -13.80 -0.32 -13.63
N ALA A 121 -14.16 -0.38 -14.90
CA ALA A 121 -14.03 -1.61 -15.70
C ALA A 121 -12.59 -1.89 -16.11
N VAL A 122 -12.25 -3.18 -16.21
CA VAL A 122 -10.99 -3.65 -16.82
C VAL A 122 -10.97 -3.23 -18.31
N PRO A 123 -9.83 -2.69 -18.81
CA PRO A 123 -9.73 -2.33 -20.22
C PRO A 123 -9.88 -3.56 -21.12
N ARG A 124 -10.65 -3.43 -22.21
CA ARG A 124 -10.94 -4.54 -23.14
C ARG A 124 -9.70 -5.25 -23.67
N ALA A 125 -8.59 -4.52 -23.82
CA ALA A 125 -7.31 -5.07 -24.27
C ALA A 125 -6.69 -6.08 -23.28
N LEU A 126 -7.12 -6.10 -22.02
CA LEU A 126 -6.64 -6.99 -20.95
C LEU A 126 -7.75 -7.85 -20.35
N ASP A 127 -8.95 -7.81 -20.92
CA ASP A 127 -10.11 -8.58 -20.48
C ASP A 127 -10.14 -9.97 -21.17
N PHE A 128 -9.10 -10.75 -20.91
CA PHE A 128 -8.98 -12.14 -21.36
C PHE A 128 -8.18 -12.97 -20.34
N SER A 129 -8.24 -14.28 -20.48
CA SER A 129 -7.44 -15.21 -19.68
C SER A 129 -6.04 -15.32 -20.25
N ALA A 130 -4.99 -14.94 -19.48
CA ALA A 130 -3.60 -15.03 -19.90
C ALA A 130 -3.15 -16.49 -20.03
N PHE A 131 -3.52 -17.31 -19.07
CA PHE A 131 -3.25 -18.76 -19.06
C PHE A 131 -4.19 -19.44 -18.09
N THR A 132 -4.30 -20.76 -18.23
CA THR A 132 -5.10 -21.60 -17.34
C THR A 132 -4.17 -22.50 -16.54
N ILE A 133 -4.32 -22.48 -15.21
CA ILE A 133 -3.61 -23.37 -14.30
C ILE A 133 -4.63 -24.42 -13.86
N PHE A 134 -4.46 -25.63 -14.35
CA PHE A 134 -5.43 -26.74 -14.15
C PHE A 134 -6.86 -26.31 -14.51
N SER A 135 -7.69 -26.01 -13.51
CA SER A 135 -9.09 -25.60 -13.70
C SER A 135 -9.32 -24.08 -13.56
N THR A 136 -8.33 -23.32 -13.09
CA THR A 136 -8.45 -21.88 -12.82
C THR A 136 -7.90 -21.02 -13.95
N ASN A 137 -8.74 -20.16 -14.52
CA ASN A 137 -8.33 -19.15 -15.48
C ASN A 137 -7.69 -17.96 -14.77
N TYR A 138 -6.45 -17.60 -15.15
CA TYR A 138 -5.75 -16.46 -14.58
C TYR A 138 -5.90 -15.23 -15.48
N PRO A 139 -6.53 -14.12 -14.99
CA PRO A 139 -6.80 -12.94 -15.80
C PRO A 139 -5.52 -12.23 -16.26
N ALA A 140 -5.45 -11.82 -17.53
CA ALA A 140 -4.34 -11.05 -18.09
C ALA A 140 -4.15 -9.71 -17.34
N TYR A 141 -5.23 -9.11 -16.87
CA TYR A 141 -5.15 -7.88 -16.08
C TYR A 141 -4.33 -8.04 -14.79
N LYS A 142 -4.41 -9.17 -14.09
CA LYS A 142 -3.58 -9.44 -12.91
C LYS A 142 -2.09 -9.53 -13.25
N MET A 143 -1.76 -10.11 -14.42
CA MET A 143 -0.37 -10.12 -14.90
C MET A 143 0.13 -8.72 -15.24
N PHE A 144 -0.72 -7.91 -15.88
CA PHE A 144 -0.43 -6.49 -16.13
C PHE A 144 -0.17 -5.72 -14.83
N MET A 145 -1.03 -5.88 -13.81
CA MET A 145 -0.84 -5.26 -12.49
C MET A 145 0.52 -5.64 -11.89
N LEU A 146 0.87 -6.92 -11.93
CA LEU A 146 2.16 -7.41 -11.42
C LEU A 146 3.33 -6.83 -12.21
N ALA A 147 3.23 -6.80 -13.55
CA ALA A 147 4.26 -6.25 -14.41
C ALA A 147 4.49 -4.74 -14.15
N VAL A 148 3.41 -3.95 -13.99
CA VAL A 148 3.50 -2.53 -13.65
C VAL A 148 4.14 -2.34 -12.28
N ALA A 149 3.75 -3.13 -11.28
CA ALA A 149 4.32 -3.03 -9.94
C ALA A 149 5.83 -3.36 -9.93
N ILE A 150 6.26 -4.40 -10.64
CA ILE A 150 7.67 -4.75 -10.80
C ILE A 150 8.44 -3.66 -11.56
N LEU A 151 7.87 -3.13 -12.65
CA LEU A 151 8.47 -2.05 -13.43
C LEU A 151 8.72 -0.82 -12.54
N ILE A 152 7.71 -0.38 -11.80
CA ILE A 152 7.82 0.79 -10.93
C ILE A 152 8.81 0.54 -9.79
N PHE A 153 8.81 -0.65 -9.21
CA PHE A 153 9.84 -1.03 -8.24
C PHE A 153 11.24 -0.91 -8.84
N GLY A 154 11.47 -1.46 -10.03
CA GLY A 154 12.76 -1.37 -10.72
C GLY A 154 13.16 0.06 -11.03
N VAL A 155 12.22 0.89 -11.53
CA VAL A 155 12.45 2.32 -11.78
C VAL A 155 12.78 3.07 -10.50
N LEU A 156 12.01 2.86 -9.43
CA LEU A 156 12.24 3.49 -8.14
C LEU A 156 13.62 3.13 -7.57
N LEU A 157 13.97 1.85 -7.60
CA LEU A 157 15.28 1.37 -7.17
C LEU A 157 16.40 1.99 -8.02
N ALA A 158 16.25 2.01 -9.35
CA ALA A 158 17.23 2.60 -10.25
C ALA A 158 17.38 4.12 -10.01
N VAL A 159 16.28 4.84 -9.84
CA VAL A 159 16.31 6.29 -9.53
C VAL A 159 17.04 6.55 -8.22
N LEU A 160 16.73 5.81 -7.15
CA LEU A 160 17.33 6.03 -5.84
C LEU A 160 18.81 5.62 -5.79
N THR A 161 19.22 4.54 -6.49
CA THR A 161 20.57 3.98 -6.37
C THR A 161 21.52 4.40 -7.49
N ARG A 162 21.01 4.80 -8.67
CA ARG A 162 21.81 5.02 -9.87
C ARG A 162 21.76 6.45 -10.39
N THR A 163 20.97 7.37 -9.79
CA THR A 163 20.84 8.75 -10.29
C THR A 163 21.34 9.78 -9.29
N ARG A 164 21.72 10.97 -9.81
CA ARG A 164 22.09 12.12 -8.98
C ARG A 164 20.92 12.61 -8.12
N VAL A 165 19.69 12.49 -8.63
CA VAL A 165 18.48 12.84 -7.87
C VAL A 165 18.34 11.94 -6.65
N GLY A 166 18.54 10.62 -6.79
CA GLY A 166 18.52 9.68 -5.69
C GLY A 166 19.59 10.00 -4.63
N LEU A 167 20.81 10.38 -5.05
CA LEU A 167 21.86 10.79 -4.13
C LEU A 167 21.49 12.06 -3.35
N ILE A 168 20.91 13.06 -4.01
CA ILE A 168 20.43 14.30 -3.37
C ILE A 168 19.33 13.98 -2.37
N ILE A 169 18.36 13.11 -2.76
CA ILE A 169 17.30 12.68 -1.86
C ILE A 169 17.88 11.99 -0.63
N GLN A 170 18.76 10.99 -0.80
CA GLN A 170 19.39 10.29 0.32
C GLN A 170 20.24 11.20 1.21
N ALA A 171 20.98 12.13 0.63
CA ALA A 171 21.75 13.11 1.38
C ALA A 171 20.84 14.09 2.17
N ALA A 172 19.71 14.51 1.57
CA ALA A 172 18.75 15.39 2.24
C ALA A 172 17.99 14.68 3.39
N LEU A 173 17.92 13.34 3.35
CA LEU A 173 17.36 12.53 4.45
C LEU A 173 18.23 12.55 5.69
N THR A 174 19.55 12.48 5.50
CA THR A 174 20.50 12.32 6.61
C THR A 174 21.10 13.66 7.08
N HIS A 175 21.38 14.57 6.15
CA HIS A 175 22.08 15.82 6.42
C HIS A 175 21.47 17.00 5.62
N PRO A 176 20.21 17.40 5.93
CA PRO A 176 19.51 18.46 5.17
C PRO A 176 20.26 19.80 5.14
N ASP A 177 20.90 20.18 6.26
CA ASP A 177 21.65 21.44 6.37
C ASP A 177 22.90 21.44 5.47
N MET A 178 23.59 20.30 5.35
CA MET A 178 24.73 20.17 4.43
C MET A 178 24.31 20.26 2.97
N VAL A 179 23.18 19.64 2.62
CA VAL A 179 22.62 19.71 1.26
C VAL A 179 22.20 21.14 0.91
N ALA A 180 21.65 21.88 1.88
CA ALA A 180 21.34 23.29 1.73
C ALA A 180 22.63 24.12 1.54
N ALA A 181 23.70 23.88 2.32
CA ALA A 181 25.00 24.55 2.20
C ALA A 181 25.67 24.29 0.83
N LEU A 182 25.40 23.13 0.20
CA LEU A 182 25.86 22.82 -1.16
C LEU A 182 24.99 23.46 -2.26
N GLY A 183 24.05 24.35 -1.91
CA GLY A 183 23.22 25.12 -2.83
C GLY A 183 21.95 24.44 -3.32
N HIS A 184 21.60 23.26 -2.78
CA HIS A 184 20.33 22.60 -3.12
C HIS A 184 19.16 23.16 -2.32
N ASN A 185 18.02 23.30 -2.96
CA ASN A 185 16.79 23.77 -2.32
C ASN A 185 16.07 22.60 -1.64
N VAL A 186 16.43 22.29 -0.39
CA VAL A 186 15.89 21.19 0.41
C VAL A 186 14.35 21.22 0.49
N PRO A 187 13.67 22.38 0.70
CA PRO A 187 12.22 22.45 0.66
C PRO A 187 11.59 22.03 -0.67
N ARG A 188 12.26 22.26 -1.80
CA ARG A 188 11.79 21.73 -3.11
C ARG A 188 11.99 20.23 -3.24
N VAL A 189 13.09 19.71 -2.70
CA VAL A 189 13.33 18.25 -2.66
C VAL A 189 12.22 17.56 -1.86
N PHE A 190 11.85 18.07 -0.69
CA PHE A 190 10.76 17.53 0.14
C PHE A 190 9.42 17.54 -0.60
N MET A 191 9.08 18.69 -1.21
CA MET A 191 7.86 18.82 -2.01
C MET A 191 7.80 17.79 -3.16
N LEU A 192 8.91 17.61 -3.88
CA LEU A 192 8.97 16.68 -5.01
C LEU A 192 8.88 15.22 -4.54
N VAL A 193 9.56 14.86 -3.45
CA VAL A 193 9.49 13.50 -2.92
C VAL A 193 8.10 13.19 -2.37
N PHE A 194 7.46 14.13 -1.70
CA PHE A 194 6.07 13.97 -1.26
C PHE A 194 5.14 13.79 -2.46
N GLY A 195 5.29 14.63 -3.51
CA GLY A 195 4.51 14.51 -4.75
C GLY A 195 4.74 13.17 -5.46
N VAL A 196 5.99 12.70 -5.57
CA VAL A 196 6.31 11.38 -6.15
C VAL A 196 5.73 10.26 -5.28
N GLY A 197 5.87 10.34 -3.95
CA GLY A 197 5.29 9.34 -3.03
C GLY A 197 3.78 9.21 -3.19
N THR A 198 3.06 10.35 -3.27
CA THR A 198 1.60 10.34 -3.50
C THR A 198 1.22 9.90 -4.91
N ALA A 199 2.05 10.18 -5.92
CA ALA A 199 1.88 9.66 -7.28
C ALA A 199 2.03 8.13 -7.33
N LEU A 200 2.98 7.54 -6.58
CA LEU A 200 3.12 6.09 -6.44
C LEU A 200 1.87 5.45 -5.82
N ALA A 201 1.32 6.07 -4.77
CA ALA A 201 0.04 5.64 -4.19
C ALA A 201 -1.09 5.71 -5.23
N ALA A 202 -1.13 6.78 -6.01
CA ALA A 202 -2.15 6.95 -7.06
C ALA A 202 -2.02 5.91 -8.19
N ILE A 203 -0.80 5.56 -8.62
CA ILE A 203 -0.59 4.47 -9.59
C ILE A 203 -1.16 3.16 -9.02
N ALA A 204 -0.85 2.84 -7.77
CA ALA A 204 -1.43 1.67 -7.12
C ALA A 204 -2.97 1.72 -7.15
N GLY A 205 -3.57 2.90 -6.93
CA GLY A 205 -5.02 3.12 -7.01
C GLY A 205 -5.59 2.88 -8.41
N VAL A 206 -4.95 3.44 -9.44
CA VAL A 206 -5.41 3.29 -10.84
C VAL A 206 -5.35 1.83 -11.29
N ILE A 207 -4.26 1.12 -10.98
CA ILE A 207 -4.11 -0.28 -11.40
C ILE A 207 -4.92 -1.25 -10.55
N ALA A 208 -5.17 -0.93 -9.27
CA ALA A 208 -5.99 -1.78 -8.41
C ALA A 208 -7.50 -1.53 -8.61
N GLY A 209 -7.90 -0.33 -9.01
CA GLY A 209 -9.30 0.06 -9.15
C GLY A 209 -10.17 -0.89 -9.97
N PRO A 210 -9.75 -1.30 -11.19
CA PRO A 210 -10.52 -2.26 -11.99
C PRO A 210 -10.55 -3.68 -11.45
N ALA A 211 -9.58 -4.08 -10.62
CA ALA A 211 -9.51 -5.44 -10.04
C ALA A 211 -10.14 -5.54 -8.67
N LEU A 212 -10.21 -4.42 -7.96
CA LEU A 212 -10.80 -4.31 -6.63
C LEU A 212 -12.03 -3.38 -6.70
N VAL A 213 -12.81 -3.37 -5.63
CA VAL A 213 -13.95 -2.45 -5.56
C VAL A 213 -13.46 -1.02 -5.30
N THR A 214 -13.74 -0.10 -6.24
CA THR A 214 -13.44 1.32 -6.07
C THR A 214 -14.59 2.00 -5.33
N GLN A 215 -14.36 2.35 -4.08
CA GLN A 215 -15.36 2.93 -3.17
C GLN A 215 -14.71 3.96 -2.23
N ALA A 216 -15.50 4.90 -1.72
CA ALA A 216 -14.98 6.02 -0.95
C ALA A 216 -14.30 5.64 0.38
N ASN A 217 -14.59 4.48 0.96
CA ASN A 217 -13.96 4.00 2.19
C ASN A 217 -12.70 3.14 1.97
N MET A 218 -12.25 2.96 0.71
CA MET A 218 -11.10 2.10 0.40
C MET A 218 -9.80 2.57 1.08
N ALA A 219 -9.66 3.88 1.33
CA ALA A 219 -8.54 4.44 2.07
C ALA A 219 -8.52 3.97 3.53
N GLY A 220 -9.68 3.97 4.19
CA GLY A 220 -9.84 3.49 5.56
C GLY A 220 -9.57 2.00 5.72
N LEU A 221 -9.86 1.19 4.70
CA LEU A 221 -9.61 -0.25 4.71
C LEU A 221 -8.11 -0.59 4.53
N LEU A 222 -7.40 0.13 3.64
CA LEU A 222 -6.00 -0.16 3.34
C LEU A 222 -5.01 0.63 4.20
N GLY A 223 -5.40 1.78 4.73
CA GLY A 223 -4.54 2.63 5.55
C GLY A 223 -3.89 1.87 6.72
N PRO A 224 -4.64 1.18 7.58
CA PRO A 224 -4.06 0.43 8.69
C PRO A 224 -3.08 -0.66 8.26
N ILE A 225 -3.39 -1.42 7.18
CA ILE A 225 -2.49 -2.46 6.65
C ILE A 225 -1.20 -1.83 6.11
N LEU A 226 -1.29 -0.66 5.50
CA LEU A 226 -0.14 0.08 5.01
C LEU A 226 0.82 0.45 6.14
N PHE A 227 0.30 0.93 7.28
CA PHE A 227 1.12 1.18 8.46
C PHE A 227 1.79 -0.08 8.98
N VAL A 228 1.05 -1.20 9.00
CA VAL A 228 1.64 -2.50 9.36
C VAL A 228 2.83 -2.83 8.46
N VAL A 229 2.68 -2.70 7.14
CA VAL A 229 3.77 -2.97 6.17
C VAL A 229 5.01 -2.14 6.47
N VAL A 230 4.84 -0.83 6.69
CA VAL A 230 5.97 0.09 6.89
C VAL A 230 6.65 -0.16 8.24
N VAL A 231 5.89 -0.41 9.30
CA VAL A 231 6.43 -0.68 10.64
C VAL A 231 7.09 -2.06 10.70
N VAL A 232 6.45 -3.09 10.16
CA VAL A 232 7.02 -4.46 10.06
C VAL A 232 8.28 -4.48 9.22
N GLY A 233 8.29 -3.73 8.11
CA GLY A 233 9.47 -3.60 7.24
C GLY A 233 10.63 -2.90 7.93
N GLY A 234 10.32 -1.98 8.82
CA GLY A 234 11.24 -1.05 9.48
C GLY A 234 11.07 0.34 8.89
N LEU A 235 10.75 1.30 9.76
CA LEU A 235 10.46 2.68 9.40
C LEU A 235 11.59 3.28 8.55
N GLY A 236 11.26 3.77 7.35
CA GLY A 236 12.22 4.34 6.41
C GLY A 236 13.01 3.34 5.55
N SER A 237 12.85 2.03 5.76
CA SER A 237 13.52 1.00 4.97
C SER A 237 12.69 0.55 3.77
N LEU A 238 13.07 0.96 2.55
CA LEU A 238 12.38 0.55 1.33
C LEU A 238 12.49 -0.97 1.08
N ALA A 239 13.67 -1.55 1.36
CA ALA A 239 13.88 -3.00 1.27
C ALA A 239 13.04 -3.75 2.31
N GLY A 240 12.94 -3.19 3.53
CA GLY A 240 12.07 -3.72 4.57
C GLY A 240 10.60 -3.68 4.19
N ALA A 241 10.12 -2.57 3.65
CA ALA A 241 8.75 -2.43 3.15
C ALA A 241 8.46 -3.45 2.03
N PHE A 242 9.41 -3.72 1.14
CA PHE A 242 9.29 -4.75 0.09
C PHE A 242 9.11 -6.16 0.68
N VAL A 243 9.99 -6.55 1.60
CA VAL A 243 9.90 -7.88 2.23
C VAL A 243 8.63 -8.03 3.06
N ALA A 244 8.28 -7.00 3.85
CA ALA A 244 7.07 -7.00 4.67
C ALA A 244 5.79 -7.08 3.83
N SER A 245 5.71 -6.32 2.74
CA SER A 245 4.54 -6.34 1.85
C SER A 245 4.34 -7.70 1.20
N LEU A 246 5.41 -8.35 0.73
CA LEU A 246 5.33 -9.70 0.18
C LEU A 246 4.93 -10.73 1.24
N LEU A 247 5.52 -10.65 2.43
CA LEU A 247 5.18 -11.54 3.55
C LEU A 247 3.70 -11.41 3.92
N ILE A 248 3.21 -10.18 4.11
CA ILE A 248 1.80 -9.90 4.44
C ILE A 248 0.88 -10.35 3.31
N GLY A 249 1.23 -10.06 2.05
CA GLY A 249 0.47 -10.46 0.89
C GLY A 249 0.32 -11.98 0.77
N LEU A 250 1.40 -12.71 0.97
CA LEU A 250 1.40 -14.18 0.97
C LEU A 250 0.59 -14.74 2.14
N VAL A 251 0.89 -14.32 3.38
CA VAL A 251 0.21 -14.80 4.58
C VAL A 251 -1.31 -14.59 4.47
N GLN A 252 -1.74 -13.39 4.08
CA GLN A 252 -3.15 -13.05 3.98
C GLN A 252 -3.86 -13.84 2.87
N THR A 253 -3.21 -14.00 1.70
CA THR A 253 -3.79 -14.72 0.58
C THR A 253 -3.89 -16.22 0.87
N PHE A 254 -2.86 -16.82 1.46
CA PHE A 254 -2.93 -18.22 1.87
C PHE A 254 -3.98 -18.45 2.95
N ALA A 255 -4.09 -17.54 3.92
CA ALA A 255 -5.12 -17.65 4.97
C ALA A 255 -6.55 -17.62 4.39
N VAL A 256 -6.80 -16.75 3.41
CA VAL A 256 -8.11 -16.71 2.70
C VAL A 256 -8.36 -17.98 1.89
N ALA A 257 -7.32 -18.61 1.35
CA ALA A 257 -7.45 -19.82 0.55
C ALA A 257 -7.68 -21.10 1.37
N ILE A 258 -7.41 -21.07 2.68
CA ILE A 258 -7.58 -22.22 3.58
C ILE A 258 -9.02 -22.28 4.07
N ASN A 259 -9.81 -23.22 3.52
CA ASN A 259 -11.17 -23.52 3.95
C ASN A 259 -11.18 -24.49 5.15
N ALA A 260 -10.50 -24.13 6.24
CA ALA A 260 -10.49 -24.89 7.49
C ALA A 260 -10.92 -23.99 8.64
N SER A 261 -11.59 -24.58 9.63
CA SER A 261 -11.86 -23.90 10.90
C SER A 261 -10.66 -23.98 11.84
N LEU A 262 -10.64 -23.13 12.88
CA LEU A 262 -9.62 -23.27 13.94
C LEU A 262 -9.70 -24.66 14.59
N ALA A 263 -10.90 -25.23 14.77
CA ALA A 263 -11.08 -26.58 15.30
C ALA A 263 -10.39 -27.63 14.43
N ASP A 264 -10.42 -27.48 13.09
CA ASP A 264 -9.79 -28.43 12.17
C ASP A 264 -8.26 -28.41 12.26
N LEU A 265 -7.65 -27.27 12.61
CA LEU A 265 -6.20 -27.14 12.82
C LEU A 265 -5.72 -27.92 14.05
N PHE A 266 -6.56 -28.09 15.08
CA PHE A 266 -6.20 -28.80 16.30
C PHE A 266 -6.61 -30.28 16.27
N ARG A 267 -7.42 -30.71 15.29
CA ARG A 267 -7.80 -32.13 15.10
C ARG A 267 -6.63 -33.09 15.00
N PRO A 268 -5.54 -32.79 14.28
CA PRO A 268 -4.38 -33.68 14.20
C PRO A 268 -3.67 -33.88 15.55
N LEU A 269 -3.85 -32.94 16.50
CA LEU A 269 -3.30 -33.01 17.86
C LEU A 269 -4.18 -33.78 18.83
N GLY A 270 -5.28 -34.40 18.35
CA GLY A 270 -6.23 -35.16 19.16
C GLY A 270 -7.19 -34.29 19.97
N ILE A 271 -7.20 -32.96 19.73
CA ILE A 271 -8.07 -32.01 20.45
C ILE A 271 -9.32 -31.79 19.60
N SER A 272 -10.49 -32.23 20.10
CA SER A 272 -11.79 -31.98 19.47
C SER A 272 -12.58 -30.96 20.29
N PHE A 273 -12.93 -29.84 19.69
CA PHE A 273 -13.83 -28.86 20.27
C PHE A 273 -15.26 -29.17 19.84
N GLY A 274 -16.13 -29.59 20.81
CA GLY A 274 -17.54 -29.88 20.55
C GLY A 274 -18.37 -28.61 20.39
N PRO A 275 -19.44 -28.66 19.55
CA PRO A 275 -20.42 -27.59 19.48
C PRO A 275 -21.16 -27.50 20.84
N GLY A 276 -20.98 -26.43 21.57
CA GLY A 276 -21.61 -26.20 22.90
C GLY A 276 -20.66 -26.10 24.08
N GLY A 277 -19.35 -26.30 23.88
CA GLY A 277 -18.34 -26.03 24.89
C GLY A 277 -18.06 -24.52 25.07
N PHE A 278 -17.33 -24.17 26.13
CA PHE A 278 -16.85 -22.81 26.35
C PHE A 278 -16.14 -22.29 25.09
N MET A 279 -16.62 -21.16 24.55
CA MET A 279 -16.12 -20.56 23.29
C MET A 279 -16.30 -21.42 22.03
N GLY A 280 -17.30 -22.32 21.95
CA GLY A 280 -17.54 -23.20 20.80
C GLY A 280 -17.63 -22.47 19.47
N ASP A 281 -18.22 -21.27 19.44
CA ASP A 281 -18.35 -20.45 18.24
C ASP A 281 -16.97 -19.93 17.72
N ILE A 282 -16.01 -19.69 18.61
CA ILE A 282 -14.66 -19.22 18.23
C ILE A 282 -13.88 -20.33 17.51
N TRP A 283 -14.05 -21.59 17.94
CA TRP A 283 -13.37 -22.73 17.29
C TRP A 283 -13.91 -23.04 15.88
N ASN A 284 -15.15 -22.64 15.62
CA ASN A 284 -15.78 -22.78 14.30
C ASN A 284 -15.45 -21.63 13.34
N VAL A 285 -14.74 -20.59 13.79
CA VAL A 285 -14.29 -19.50 12.92
C VAL A 285 -13.32 -20.06 11.89
N SER A 286 -13.55 -19.74 10.61
CA SER A 286 -12.65 -20.16 9.53
C SER A 286 -11.36 -19.35 9.52
N VAL A 287 -10.27 -19.96 9.07
CA VAL A 287 -8.97 -19.27 8.87
C VAL A 287 -9.14 -18.08 7.92
N ALA A 288 -10.00 -18.19 6.92
CA ALA A 288 -10.33 -17.10 6.00
C ALA A 288 -10.96 -15.88 6.70
N GLN A 289 -11.80 -16.10 7.72
CA GLN A 289 -12.38 -14.99 8.51
C GLN A 289 -11.36 -14.29 9.40
N ILE A 290 -10.28 -14.99 9.78
CA ILE A 290 -9.19 -14.43 10.60
C ILE A 290 -8.13 -13.74 9.72
N ALA A 291 -8.09 -14.03 8.42
CA ALA A 291 -7.09 -13.48 7.50
C ALA A 291 -6.86 -11.95 7.63
N PRO A 292 -7.89 -11.10 7.79
CA PRO A 292 -7.70 -9.66 7.96
C PRO A 292 -6.95 -9.26 9.25
N ILE A 293 -6.95 -10.13 10.27
CA ILE A 293 -6.30 -9.86 11.56
C ILE A 293 -4.80 -10.24 11.50
N LEU A 294 -4.40 -11.17 10.63
CA LEU A 294 -3.06 -11.72 10.57
C LEU A 294 -1.94 -10.66 10.38
N PRO A 295 -2.10 -9.62 9.54
CA PRO A 295 -1.10 -8.55 9.45
C PRO A 295 -0.81 -7.88 10.81
N TYR A 296 -1.85 -7.66 11.61
CA TYR A 296 -1.73 -7.02 12.93
C TYR A 296 -1.09 -7.95 13.96
N VAL A 297 -1.43 -9.24 13.93
CA VAL A 297 -0.74 -10.25 14.75
C VAL A 297 0.74 -10.30 14.39
N LEU A 298 1.07 -10.29 13.10
CA LEU A 298 2.44 -10.26 12.62
C LEU A 298 3.16 -8.99 13.06
N LEU A 299 2.49 -7.83 13.04
CA LEU A 299 3.03 -6.58 13.57
C LEU A 299 3.41 -6.71 15.04
N VAL A 300 2.50 -7.20 15.88
CA VAL A 300 2.74 -7.37 17.31
C VAL A 300 3.91 -8.32 17.56
N LEU A 301 3.93 -9.46 16.88
CA LEU A 301 5.01 -10.43 17.01
C LEU A 301 6.37 -9.84 16.61
N ILE A 302 6.43 -9.14 15.47
CA ILE A 302 7.69 -8.53 15.01
C ILE A 302 8.14 -7.45 15.98
N LEU A 303 7.26 -6.59 16.48
CA LEU A 303 7.64 -5.55 17.45
C LEU A 303 8.15 -6.13 18.78
N ILE A 304 7.63 -7.29 19.21
CA ILE A 304 8.13 -7.97 20.43
C ILE A 304 9.54 -8.50 20.20
N PHE A 305 9.82 -9.15 19.06
CA PHE A 305 11.11 -9.79 18.80
C PHE A 305 12.13 -8.88 18.12
N ARG A 306 11.67 -7.94 17.28
CA ARG A 306 12.49 -6.96 16.53
C ARG A 306 11.82 -5.60 16.48
N PRO A 307 11.96 -4.77 17.52
CA PRO A 307 11.28 -3.47 17.61
C PRO A 307 11.67 -2.48 16.50
N THR A 308 12.78 -2.70 15.82
CA THR A 308 13.22 -1.90 14.65
C THR A 308 12.60 -2.35 13.32
N GLY A 309 11.75 -3.40 13.33
CA GLY A 309 11.25 -4.05 12.12
C GLY A 309 12.25 -5.04 11.52
N LEU A 310 11.90 -5.60 10.35
CA LEU A 310 12.70 -6.66 9.69
C LEU A 310 14.06 -6.14 9.20
N LEU A 311 14.10 -4.98 8.56
CA LEU A 311 15.29 -4.38 7.93
C LEU A 311 15.44 -2.89 8.32
N GLY A 312 14.91 -2.47 9.46
CA GLY A 312 15.14 -1.14 10.02
C GLY A 312 16.57 -1.03 10.58
N THR A 313 17.21 0.12 10.38
CA THR A 313 18.47 0.46 11.03
C THR A 313 18.18 0.96 12.45
N ARG A 314 18.98 0.53 13.43
CA ARG A 314 19.00 1.20 14.74
C ARG A 314 19.63 2.57 14.52
N ASP A 315 18.89 3.64 14.77
CA ASP A 315 19.51 4.92 15.08
C ASP A 315 20.19 4.76 16.45
N THR A 316 21.53 4.63 16.43
CA THR A 316 22.36 4.65 17.63
C THR A 316 22.60 6.07 18.06
#